data_630d5b2d2dfd28fc061d153904053bfc
#
_entry.id   630d5b2d2dfd28fc061d153904053bfc
#
_cell.length_a   1.000
_cell.length_b   1.000
_cell.length_c   1.000
_cell.angle_alpha   90.00
_cell.angle_beta   90.00
_cell.angle_gamma   90.00
#
_symmetry.space_group_name_H-M   'P 1'
#
loop_
_entity.id
_entity.type
_entity.pdbx_description
1 polymer ?
#
loop_
_entity_poly.entity_id
_entity_poly.type
_entity_poly.pdbx_seq_one_letter_code
_entity_poly.pdbx_strand_id
1 'polypeptide(L)'
;YKLLMEDNLLVTTFLIDKMLQWGTPNDLEIYNSWSRYFNNLTIKQERVFNPKNTTLILPMAGKGSRFEDEGYVLPKPMLDIDGKPIIIQSVDCLQKSDNNIFICLGEHIKNFGIDGTLEQTYKNCNVISLDETTEGQACTCKIGVEEGGVDLESPVLISACDNGVYYDSEKYLKLLNDENVDVIVW
;
A
#
# COMPACT_ATOMS: atom_id res chain seq x y z
N TYR A 1 -38.00 21.41 -8.49
CA TYR A 1 -37.95 21.44 -9.98
C TYR A 1 -39.34 21.22 -10.58
N LYS A 2 -40.20 20.34 -10.00
CA LYS A 2 -41.50 20.01 -10.56
C LYS A 2 -42.38 21.29 -10.72
N LEU A 3 -42.44 22.15 -9.72
CA LEU A 3 -43.16 23.43 -9.79
C LEU A 3 -42.63 24.36 -10.88
N LEU A 4 -41.31 24.43 -11.04
CA LEU A 4 -40.67 25.24 -12.10
C LEU A 4 -41.06 24.75 -13.51
N MET A 5 -41.22 23.45 -13.68
CA MET A 5 -41.67 22.86 -14.94
C MET A 5 -43.17 23.08 -15.18
N GLU A 6 -43.98 23.04 -14.13
CA GLU A 6 -45.41 23.35 -14.19
C GLU A 6 -45.68 24.83 -14.57
N ASP A 7 -44.76 25.74 -14.21
CA ASP A 7 -44.79 27.16 -14.58
C ASP A 7 -44.17 27.42 -16.00
N ASN A 8 -43.91 26.40 -16.78
CA ASN A 8 -43.27 26.46 -18.10
C ASN A 8 -41.88 27.16 -18.12
N LEU A 9 -41.13 27.13 -17.03
CA LEU A 9 -39.79 27.66 -16.96
C LEU A 9 -38.80 26.68 -17.62
N LEU A 10 -37.86 27.21 -18.37
CA LEU A 10 -36.80 26.42 -18.99
C LEU A 10 -35.80 26.00 -17.90
N VAL A 11 -35.82 24.70 -17.56
CA VAL A 11 -34.89 24.11 -16.63
C VAL A 11 -33.86 23.31 -17.40
N THR A 12 -32.59 23.62 -17.20
CA THR A 12 -31.47 22.88 -17.80
C THR A 12 -30.57 22.30 -16.73
N THR A 13 -29.76 21.32 -17.10
CA THR A 13 -28.74 20.70 -16.23
C THR A 13 -27.36 21.11 -16.69
N PHE A 14 -26.46 21.27 -15.74
CA PHE A 14 -25.05 21.49 -15.98
C PHE A 14 -24.24 20.35 -15.37
N LEU A 15 -23.41 19.69 -16.20
CA LEU A 15 -22.55 18.63 -15.72
C LEU A 15 -21.35 19.23 -14.99
N ILE A 16 -21.11 18.76 -13.78
CA ILE A 16 -19.93 19.11 -12.98
C ILE A 16 -19.00 17.90 -12.87
N ASP A 17 -17.70 18.14 -12.80
CA ASP A 17 -16.71 17.06 -12.73
C ASP A 17 -16.76 16.32 -11.39
N LYS A 18 -16.95 17.05 -10.29
CA LYS A 18 -16.99 16.48 -8.95
C LYS A 18 -17.87 17.32 -8.00
N MET A 19 -18.69 16.62 -7.23
CA MET A 19 -19.42 17.23 -6.11
C MET A 19 -18.71 16.90 -4.80
N LEU A 20 -18.38 17.94 -4.03
CA LEU A 20 -17.84 17.80 -2.68
C LEU A 20 -19.01 17.92 -1.69
N GLN A 21 -19.20 16.89 -0.87
CA GLN A 21 -20.26 16.84 0.13
C GLN A 21 -19.71 17.20 1.51
N TRP A 22 -20.38 18.13 2.21
CA TRP A 22 -20.07 18.53 3.58
C TRP A 22 -21.34 18.64 4.43
N GLY A 23 -22.40 17.96 4.01
CA GLY A 23 -23.72 18.07 4.60
C GLY A 23 -23.90 17.31 5.91
N THR A 24 -23.02 16.36 6.22
CA THR A 24 -23.04 15.61 7.47
C THR A 24 -21.69 15.66 8.18
N PRO A 25 -21.62 15.44 9.52
CA PRO A 25 -20.35 15.34 10.23
C PRO A 25 -19.41 14.28 9.63
N ASN A 26 -19.95 13.15 9.19
CA ASN A 26 -19.18 12.10 8.54
C ASN A 26 -18.58 12.55 7.19
N ASP A 27 -19.34 13.26 6.35
CA ASP A 27 -18.84 13.79 5.08
C ASP A 27 -17.68 14.77 5.32
N LEU A 28 -17.83 15.64 6.33
CA LEU A 28 -16.81 16.59 6.72
C LEU A 28 -15.56 15.90 7.25
N GLU A 29 -15.71 14.83 8.03
CA GLU A 29 -14.59 14.06 8.55
C GLU A 29 -13.82 13.35 7.43
N ILE A 30 -14.52 12.71 6.49
CA ILE A 30 -13.94 12.11 5.28
C ILE A 30 -13.19 13.16 4.47
N TYR A 31 -13.80 14.30 4.19
CA TYR A 31 -13.16 15.39 3.45
C TYR A 31 -11.90 15.89 4.15
N ASN A 32 -11.95 16.15 5.45
CA ASN A 32 -10.82 16.61 6.23
C ASN A 32 -9.70 15.57 6.31
N SER A 33 -10.04 14.28 6.32
CA SER A 33 -9.08 13.19 6.26
C SER A 33 -8.31 13.20 4.93
N TRP A 34 -9.01 13.27 3.80
CA TRP A 34 -8.39 13.38 2.49
C TRP A 34 -7.60 14.67 2.30
N SER A 35 -8.15 15.81 2.74
CA SER A 35 -7.46 17.11 2.65
C SER A 35 -6.14 17.09 3.42
N ARG A 36 -6.12 16.53 4.62
CA ARG A 36 -4.88 16.35 5.40
C ARG A 36 -3.91 15.43 4.70
N TYR A 37 -4.39 14.31 4.16
CA TYR A 37 -3.58 13.38 3.40
C TYR A 37 -2.89 14.06 2.23
N PHE A 38 -3.61 14.75 1.35
CA PHE A 38 -3.04 15.44 0.20
C PHE A 38 -2.12 16.60 0.59
N ASN A 39 -2.46 17.37 1.62
CA ASN A 39 -1.58 18.43 2.13
C ASN A 39 -0.24 17.85 2.62
N ASN A 40 -0.27 16.69 3.24
CA ASN A 40 0.93 16.04 3.75
C ASN A 40 1.78 15.40 2.65
N LEU A 41 1.17 14.96 1.54
CA LEU A 41 1.92 14.52 0.35
C LEU A 41 2.72 15.67 -0.29
N THR A 42 2.24 16.92 -0.18
CA THR A 42 2.97 18.09 -0.69
C THR A 42 4.12 18.51 0.22
N ILE A 43 4.06 18.17 1.49
CA ILE A 43 5.18 18.34 2.42
C ILE A 43 6.07 17.11 2.25
N LYS A 44 7.22 17.26 1.59
CA LYS A 44 8.25 16.21 1.56
C LYS A 44 8.60 15.85 3.00
N GLN A 45 8.01 14.79 3.52
CA GLN A 45 8.48 14.22 4.78
C GLN A 45 9.88 13.66 4.50
N GLU A 46 10.89 14.25 5.13
CA GLU A 46 12.17 13.57 5.23
C GLU A 46 11.94 12.28 5.99
N ARG A 47 12.11 11.14 5.30
CA ARG A 47 12.02 9.83 5.95
C ARG A 47 13.13 9.74 6.97
N VAL A 48 12.78 9.74 8.23
CA VAL A 48 13.75 9.64 9.34
C VAL A 48 14.39 8.25 9.23
N PHE A 49 15.74 8.23 9.27
CA PHE A 49 16.49 6.98 9.24
C PHE A 49 16.24 6.19 10.52
N ASN A 50 15.90 4.92 10.42
CA ASN A 50 15.86 4.00 11.55
C ASN A 50 17.24 3.37 11.74
N PRO A 51 17.89 3.54 12.92
CA PRO A 51 19.20 2.96 13.18
C PRO A 51 19.18 1.44 13.41
N LYS A 52 17.99 0.84 13.59
CA LYS A 52 17.85 -0.61 13.75
C LYS A 52 17.76 -1.28 12.37
N ASN A 53 18.47 -2.41 12.22
CA ASN A 53 18.43 -3.24 11.04
C ASN A 53 17.01 -3.85 10.88
N THR A 54 16.16 -3.19 10.12
CA THR A 54 14.73 -3.56 9.95
C THR A 54 14.55 -4.38 8.69
N THR A 55 13.84 -5.48 8.79
CA THR A 55 13.42 -6.29 7.64
C THR A 55 11.95 -6.04 7.32
N LEU A 56 11.66 -5.69 6.07
CA LEU A 56 10.31 -5.60 5.53
C LEU A 56 9.93 -6.94 4.87
N ILE A 57 8.76 -7.46 5.23
CA ILE A 57 8.15 -8.64 4.59
C ILE A 57 6.84 -8.22 3.92
N LEU A 58 6.75 -8.47 2.62
CA LEU A 58 5.57 -8.18 1.80
C LEU A 58 5.02 -9.44 1.15
N PRO A 59 3.97 -10.04 1.72
CA PRO A 59 3.24 -11.14 1.12
C PRO A 59 2.40 -10.63 -0.06
N MET A 60 2.72 -11.06 -1.27
CA MET A 60 2.06 -10.66 -2.50
C MET A 60 1.80 -11.85 -3.45
N ALA A 61 1.66 -13.03 -2.88
CA ALA A 61 1.39 -14.28 -3.61
C ALA A 61 -0.12 -14.56 -3.80
N GLY A 62 -0.96 -13.53 -3.81
CA GLY A 62 -2.37 -13.63 -4.14
C GLY A 62 -2.62 -13.54 -5.65
N LYS A 63 -3.62 -14.26 -6.16
CA LYS A 63 -3.98 -14.25 -7.59
C LYS A 63 -4.53 -12.90 -8.08
N GLY A 64 -5.17 -12.14 -7.18
CA GLY A 64 -5.79 -10.87 -7.58
C GLY A 64 -7.04 -11.02 -8.44
N SER A 65 -7.78 -12.13 -8.32
CA SER A 65 -8.89 -12.55 -9.19
C SER A 65 -9.93 -11.45 -9.47
N ARG A 66 -10.22 -10.58 -8.49
CA ARG A 66 -11.13 -9.44 -8.70
C ARG A 66 -10.67 -8.49 -9.82
N PHE A 67 -9.37 -8.31 -10.01
CA PHE A 67 -8.84 -7.49 -11.10
C PHE A 67 -8.85 -8.25 -12.42
N GLU A 68 -8.57 -9.55 -12.39
CA GLU A 68 -8.67 -10.42 -13.57
C GLU A 68 -10.13 -10.47 -14.10
N ASP A 69 -11.11 -10.60 -13.19
CA ASP A 69 -12.54 -10.60 -13.51
C ASP A 69 -12.99 -9.29 -14.19
N GLU A 70 -12.34 -8.17 -13.83
CA GLU A 70 -12.57 -6.84 -14.45
C GLU A 70 -11.71 -6.61 -15.71
N GLY A 71 -10.97 -7.61 -16.18
CA GLY A 71 -10.21 -7.58 -17.43
C GLY A 71 -8.80 -6.95 -17.32
N TYR A 72 -8.28 -6.77 -16.13
CA TYR A 72 -6.88 -6.34 -15.95
C TYR A 72 -5.93 -7.47 -16.35
N VAL A 73 -4.94 -7.15 -17.18
CA VAL A 73 -3.96 -8.12 -17.69
C VAL A 73 -2.77 -8.25 -16.73
N LEU A 74 -2.35 -7.14 -16.13
CA LEU A 74 -1.25 -7.13 -15.18
C LEU A 74 -1.69 -7.63 -13.80
N PRO A 75 -0.84 -8.37 -13.07
CA PRO A 75 -1.13 -8.76 -11.70
C PRO A 75 -1.24 -7.51 -10.82
N LYS A 76 -2.12 -7.55 -9.82
CA LYS A 76 -2.44 -6.42 -8.95
C LYS A 76 -1.22 -5.62 -8.47
N PRO A 77 -0.12 -6.22 -7.99
CA PRO A 77 1.04 -5.46 -7.53
C PRO A 77 1.71 -4.61 -8.61
N MET A 78 1.51 -4.96 -9.89
CA MET A 78 2.12 -4.29 -11.05
C MET A 78 1.20 -3.24 -11.69
N LEU A 79 -0.04 -3.11 -11.23
CA LEU A 79 -0.94 -2.06 -11.74
C LEU A 79 -0.39 -0.68 -11.39
N ASP A 80 -0.60 0.27 -12.29
CA ASP A 80 -0.09 1.64 -12.13
C ASP A 80 -0.97 2.47 -11.18
N ILE A 81 -0.32 3.17 -10.26
CA ILE A 81 -0.88 4.27 -9.47
C ILE A 81 0.09 5.45 -9.55
N ASP A 82 -0.36 6.55 -10.14
CA ASP A 82 0.40 7.79 -10.27
C ASP A 82 1.79 7.60 -10.92
N GLY A 83 1.86 6.74 -11.94
CA GLY A 83 3.09 6.47 -12.69
C GLY A 83 4.05 5.47 -12.05
N LYS A 84 3.60 4.74 -11.02
CA LYS A 84 4.38 3.70 -10.35
C LYS A 84 3.54 2.44 -10.12
N PRO A 85 4.15 1.23 -10.15
CA PRO A 85 3.46 0.02 -9.70
C PRO A 85 2.93 0.14 -8.27
N ILE A 86 1.74 -0.42 -8.02
CA ILE A 86 1.11 -0.44 -6.67
C ILE A 86 2.11 -0.87 -5.60
N ILE A 87 2.88 -1.94 -5.85
CA ILE A 87 3.86 -2.45 -4.88
C ILE A 87 4.93 -1.40 -4.52
N ILE A 88 5.42 -0.67 -5.50
CA ILE A 88 6.43 0.38 -5.27
C ILE A 88 5.81 1.52 -4.46
N GLN A 89 4.60 1.93 -4.83
CA GLN A 89 3.87 2.98 -4.11
C GLN A 89 3.56 2.57 -2.66
N SER A 90 3.19 1.30 -2.43
CA SER A 90 2.93 0.77 -1.09
C SER A 90 4.18 0.80 -0.21
N VAL A 91 5.33 0.36 -0.74
CA VAL A 91 6.60 0.40 0.00
C VAL A 91 7.08 1.83 0.22
N ASP A 92 6.85 2.73 -0.74
CA ASP A 92 7.22 4.14 -0.62
C ASP A 92 6.49 4.86 0.53
N CYS A 93 5.33 4.36 0.97
CA CYS A 93 4.59 4.86 2.12
C CYS A 93 5.13 4.35 3.47
N LEU A 94 5.99 3.33 3.47
CA LEU A 94 6.51 2.70 4.68
C LEU A 94 7.84 3.31 5.12
N GLN A 95 8.20 3.08 6.38
CA GLN A 95 9.55 3.34 6.87
C GLN A 95 10.57 2.55 6.03
N LYS A 96 11.71 3.16 5.72
CA LYS A 96 12.79 2.46 5.01
C LYS A 96 13.30 1.30 5.84
N SER A 97 13.41 0.15 5.18
CA SER A 97 13.98 -1.07 5.73
C SER A 97 15.32 -1.36 5.08
N ASP A 98 16.22 -1.99 5.86
CA ASP A 98 17.54 -2.36 5.36
C ASP A 98 17.46 -3.58 4.45
N ASN A 99 16.54 -4.51 4.74
CA ASN A 99 16.26 -5.70 3.97
C ASN A 99 14.80 -5.72 3.53
N ASN A 100 14.52 -6.14 2.30
CA ASN A 100 13.18 -6.23 1.76
C ASN A 100 12.94 -7.64 1.23
N ILE A 101 11.92 -8.31 1.74
CA ILE A 101 11.54 -9.67 1.33
C ILE A 101 10.16 -9.60 0.69
N PHE A 102 10.08 -9.99 -0.57
CA PHE A 102 8.84 -10.03 -1.34
C PHE A 102 8.50 -11.49 -1.65
N ILE A 103 7.30 -11.92 -1.32
CA ILE A 103 6.86 -13.28 -1.60
C ILE A 103 5.83 -13.24 -2.73
N CYS A 104 6.21 -13.74 -3.90
CA CYS A 104 5.46 -13.62 -5.14
C CYS A 104 5.00 -14.99 -5.65
N LEU A 105 3.95 -15.01 -6.49
CA LEU A 105 3.67 -16.20 -7.30
C LEU A 105 4.71 -16.31 -8.43
N GLY A 106 5.20 -17.53 -8.65
CA GLY A 106 6.15 -17.82 -9.72
C GLY A 106 5.62 -17.49 -11.12
N GLU A 107 4.31 -17.61 -11.32
CA GLU A 107 3.66 -17.16 -12.56
C GLU A 107 3.76 -15.65 -12.77
N HIS A 108 3.69 -14.84 -11.72
CA HIS A 108 3.86 -13.38 -11.81
C HIS A 108 5.31 -13.01 -12.16
N ILE A 109 6.27 -13.73 -11.60
CA ILE A 109 7.69 -13.57 -11.94
C ILE A 109 7.90 -13.91 -13.41
N LYS A 110 7.49 -15.11 -13.81
CA LYS A 110 7.73 -15.64 -15.17
C LYS A 110 7.06 -14.82 -16.26
N ASN A 111 5.81 -14.39 -16.04
CA ASN A 111 4.99 -13.75 -17.08
C ASN A 111 5.17 -12.24 -17.13
N PHE A 112 5.51 -11.59 -16.01
CA PHE A 112 5.51 -10.14 -15.87
C PHE A 112 6.82 -9.53 -15.36
N GLY A 113 7.80 -10.35 -14.96
CA GLY A 113 9.11 -9.86 -14.51
C GLY A 113 9.07 -8.97 -13.26
N ILE A 114 8.17 -9.29 -12.32
CA ILE A 114 7.99 -8.50 -11.11
C ILE A 114 9.25 -8.47 -10.24
N ASP A 115 10.02 -9.57 -10.22
CA ASP A 115 11.31 -9.70 -9.57
C ASP A 115 12.31 -8.66 -10.08
N GLY A 116 12.46 -8.56 -11.40
CA GLY A 116 13.35 -7.57 -12.02
C GLY A 116 12.96 -6.13 -11.68
N THR A 117 11.66 -5.83 -11.58
CA THR A 117 11.17 -4.50 -11.17
C THR A 117 11.56 -4.20 -9.72
N LEU A 118 11.42 -5.17 -8.82
CA LEU A 118 11.76 -5.03 -7.41
C LEU A 118 13.28 -4.90 -7.20
N GLU A 119 14.07 -5.75 -7.83
CA GLU A 119 15.54 -5.74 -7.75
C GLU A 119 16.18 -4.46 -8.30
N GLN A 120 15.59 -3.88 -9.35
CA GLN A 120 16.02 -2.57 -9.87
C GLN A 120 15.70 -1.41 -8.93
N THR A 121 14.62 -1.55 -8.14
CA THR A 121 14.15 -0.49 -7.24
C THR A 121 14.84 -0.54 -5.88
N TYR A 122 15.06 -1.76 -5.35
CA TYR A 122 15.57 -1.97 -3.99
C TYR A 122 16.89 -2.71 -4.00
N LYS A 123 17.94 -2.12 -3.42
CA LYS A 123 19.30 -2.68 -3.40
C LYS A 123 19.41 -3.99 -2.62
N ASN A 124 18.71 -4.07 -1.48
CA ASN A 124 18.65 -5.26 -0.63
C ASN A 124 17.26 -5.85 -0.77
N CYS A 125 17.08 -6.64 -1.79
CA CYS A 125 15.83 -7.25 -2.19
C CYS A 125 15.99 -8.75 -2.30
N ASN A 126 15.14 -9.50 -1.60
CA ASN A 126 15.00 -10.95 -1.73
C ASN A 126 13.59 -11.26 -2.23
N VAL A 127 13.49 -11.90 -3.38
CA VAL A 127 12.20 -12.29 -3.97
C VAL A 127 12.05 -13.81 -3.85
N ILE A 128 11.08 -14.23 -3.03
CA ILE A 128 10.74 -15.64 -2.83
C ILE A 128 9.60 -15.99 -3.79
N SER A 129 9.83 -17.03 -4.58
CA SER A 129 8.87 -17.54 -5.57
C SER A 129 8.04 -18.68 -4.98
N LEU A 130 6.71 -18.57 -5.04
CA LEU A 130 5.81 -19.66 -4.69
C LEU A 130 5.14 -20.24 -5.93
N ASP A 131 5.05 -21.56 -6.01
CA ASP A 131 4.38 -22.24 -7.12
C ASP A 131 2.87 -22.03 -7.09
N GLU A 132 2.28 -21.89 -5.89
CA GLU A 132 0.84 -21.69 -5.68
C GLU A 132 0.57 -20.78 -4.48
N THR A 133 -0.69 -20.33 -4.37
CA THR A 133 -1.12 -19.53 -3.23
C THR A 133 -1.12 -20.36 -1.95
N THR A 134 -0.76 -19.73 -0.84
CA THR A 134 -0.83 -20.33 0.50
C THR A 134 -2.27 -20.27 1.05
N GLU A 135 -2.49 -20.90 2.20
CA GLU A 135 -3.77 -20.88 2.94
C GLU A 135 -4.18 -19.47 3.39
N GLY A 136 -3.24 -18.53 3.42
CA GLY A 136 -3.51 -17.15 3.80
C GLY A 136 -2.24 -16.33 4.00
N GLN A 137 -2.44 -15.03 4.20
CA GLN A 137 -1.34 -14.07 4.30
C GLN A 137 -0.34 -14.41 5.41
N ALA A 138 -0.82 -14.91 6.56
CA ALA A 138 0.06 -15.32 7.66
C ALA A 138 0.99 -16.48 7.28
N CYS A 139 0.49 -17.46 6.51
CA CYS A 139 1.31 -18.57 6.00
C CYS A 139 2.36 -18.06 5.02
N THR A 140 2.00 -17.12 4.15
CA THR A 140 2.96 -16.47 3.24
C THR A 140 4.04 -15.72 4.01
N CYS A 141 3.68 -14.96 5.04
CA CYS A 141 4.64 -14.24 5.89
C CYS A 141 5.60 -15.19 6.61
N LYS A 142 5.08 -16.34 7.10
CA LYS A 142 5.90 -17.36 7.75
C LYS A 142 7.00 -17.87 6.80
N ILE A 143 6.67 -18.16 5.55
CA ILE A 143 7.67 -18.53 4.52
C ILE A 143 8.72 -17.42 4.37
N GLY A 144 8.28 -16.15 4.32
CA GLY A 144 9.19 -15.01 4.26
C GLY A 144 10.17 -14.94 5.44
N VAL A 145 9.73 -15.30 6.64
CA VAL A 145 10.61 -15.38 7.82
C VAL A 145 11.59 -16.55 7.72
N GLU A 146 11.11 -17.73 7.32
CA GLU A 146 11.90 -18.96 7.29
C GLU A 146 12.94 -18.99 6.15
N GLU A 147 12.57 -18.47 4.98
CA GLU A 147 13.40 -18.55 3.78
C GLU A 147 14.09 -17.22 3.42
N GLY A 148 13.61 -16.11 3.97
CA GLY A 148 14.10 -14.77 3.63
C GLY A 148 15.41 -14.36 4.29
N GLY A 149 15.94 -15.14 5.22
CA GLY A 149 17.15 -14.80 5.96
C GLY A 149 16.92 -13.69 7.00
N VAL A 150 15.77 -13.69 7.64
CA VAL A 150 15.38 -12.69 8.65
C VAL A 150 16.23 -12.87 9.91
N ASP A 151 16.81 -11.77 10.38
CA ASP A 151 17.40 -11.72 11.71
C ASP A 151 16.28 -11.57 12.74
N LEU A 152 16.05 -12.62 13.53
CA LEU A 152 14.97 -12.70 14.52
C LEU A 152 15.19 -11.77 15.74
N GLU A 153 16.36 -11.24 15.91
CA GLU A 153 16.67 -10.25 16.96
C GLU A 153 16.43 -8.80 16.48
N SER A 154 16.11 -8.64 15.20
CA SER A 154 15.86 -7.33 14.58
C SER A 154 14.36 -7.10 14.33
N PRO A 155 13.92 -5.84 14.32
CA PRO A 155 12.51 -5.52 14.03
C PRO A 155 12.08 -6.00 12.66
N VAL A 156 10.90 -6.63 12.60
CA VAL A 156 10.25 -7.05 11.36
C VAL A 156 9.00 -6.21 11.11
N LEU A 157 8.92 -5.61 9.93
CA LEU A 157 7.76 -4.90 9.45
C LEU A 157 7.02 -5.79 8.45
N ILE A 158 5.76 -6.11 8.72
CA ILE A 158 4.88 -6.81 7.79
C ILE A 158 3.84 -5.84 7.29
N SER A 159 3.68 -5.74 5.98
CA SER A 159 2.67 -4.88 5.36
C SER A 159 1.99 -5.56 4.18
N ALA A 160 0.93 -4.96 3.67
CA ALA A 160 0.25 -5.42 2.47
C ALA A 160 0.84 -4.74 1.22
N CYS A 161 0.80 -5.44 0.09
CA CYS A 161 1.31 -4.93 -1.19
C CYS A 161 0.36 -3.94 -1.90
N ASP A 162 -0.79 -3.64 -1.32
CA ASP A 162 -1.90 -2.92 -1.95
C ASP A 162 -2.48 -1.79 -1.07
N ASN A 163 -1.79 -1.45 -0.01
CA ASN A 163 -2.20 -0.39 0.91
C ASN A 163 -1.12 0.69 0.99
N GLY A 164 -1.52 1.94 0.78
CA GLY A 164 -0.73 3.08 1.20
C GLY A 164 -1.07 3.43 2.65
N VAL A 165 -0.06 3.77 3.44
CA VAL A 165 -0.25 4.23 4.83
C VAL A 165 0.41 5.60 5.00
N TYR A 166 -0.24 6.43 5.79
CA TYR A 166 0.30 7.71 6.20
C TYR A 166 0.33 7.77 7.73
N TYR A 167 1.50 8.07 8.30
CA TYR A 167 1.71 8.09 9.75
C TYR A 167 2.83 9.06 10.13
N ASP A 168 2.83 9.45 11.40
CA ASP A 168 3.88 10.26 12.00
C ASP A 168 5.13 9.40 12.23
N SER A 169 6.13 9.55 11.37
CA SER A 169 7.37 8.75 11.41
C SER A 169 8.15 8.90 12.72
N GLU A 170 8.11 10.08 13.37
CA GLU A 170 8.81 10.27 14.64
C GLU A 170 8.14 9.50 15.77
N LYS A 171 6.80 9.50 15.81
CA LYS A 171 6.04 8.70 16.79
C LYS A 171 6.23 7.20 16.56
N TYR A 172 6.22 6.77 15.31
CA TYR A 172 6.48 5.38 14.96
C TYR A 172 7.87 4.95 15.45
N LEU A 173 8.92 5.74 15.17
CA LEU A 173 10.28 5.43 15.60
C LEU A 173 10.44 5.43 17.12
N LYS A 174 9.71 6.28 17.85
CA LYS A 174 9.69 6.24 19.31
C LYS A 174 9.14 4.91 19.82
N LEU A 175 8.02 4.43 19.25
CA LEU A 175 7.46 3.12 19.62
C LEU A 175 8.37 1.97 19.23
N LEU A 176 8.98 2.01 18.05
CA LEU A 176 9.90 0.98 17.58
C LEU A 176 11.14 0.84 18.45
N ASN A 177 11.57 1.92 19.12
CA ASN A 177 12.72 1.95 20.00
C ASN A 177 12.36 1.83 21.50
N ASP A 178 11.08 1.68 21.85
CA ASP A 178 10.61 1.49 23.21
C ASP A 178 10.75 0.01 23.60
N GLU A 179 11.61 -0.29 24.58
CA GLU A 179 11.88 -1.66 25.06
C GLU A 179 10.65 -2.33 25.72
N ASN A 180 9.60 -1.57 26.01
CA ASN A 180 8.35 -2.10 26.56
C ASN A 180 7.30 -2.41 25.48
N VAL A 181 7.63 -2.25 24.20
CA VAL A 181 6.74 -2.50 23.06
C VAL A 181 7.27 -3.66 22.24
N ASP A 182 6.55 -4.78 22.28
CA ASP A 182 6.88 -5.97 21.47
C ASP A 182 6.22 -5.94 20.08
N VAL A 183 5.01 -5.36 19.97
CA VAL A 183 4.22 -5.36 18.73
C VAL A 183 3.54 -4.01 18.52
N ILE A 184 3.67 -3.47 17.31
CA ILE A 184 2.97 -2.27 16.84
C ILE A 184 1.98 -2.69 15.75
N VAL A 185 0.71 -2.28 15.88
CA VAL A 185 -0.35 -2.55 14.90
C VAL A 185 -0.97 -1.22 14.47
N TRP A 186 -1.28 -1.04 13.17
CA TRP A 186 -1.98 0.12 12.59
C TRP A 186 -3.16 -0.28 11.72
#